data_1821c4769596e0e66f6448db5bd66c5d
#
_entry.id   1821c4769596e0e66f6448db5bd66c5d
#
_cell.length_a   1.000
_cell.length_b   1.000
_cell.length_c   1.000
_cell.angle_alpha   90.00
_cell.angle_beta   90.00
_cell.angle_gamma   90.00
#
_symmetry.space_group_name_H-M   'P 1'
#
loop_
_entity.id
_entity.type
_entity.pdbx_description
1 polymer ?
#
loop_
_entity_poly.entity_id
_entity_poly.type
_entity_poly.pdbx_seq_one_letter_code
_entity_poly.pdbx_strand_id
1 'polypeptide(L)'
;MPELFDPVPVVMHEELSESENKAWLGDYSDDTTPYTEHIRRTINDINLDIYIPHNARPSLLLGVPDPSDSRIIFANQAADVRADNGKINGAYVLAGKPLAWGLSKKGYVAVIDGEVTVGVADNSPLFEKATETGGYFFRQYALVDNGVLVENAPKNKAVRKAICDRAGEIMVVMSESKESFHDFAQALVDLQVDNAVYLVASISHGFYRDRDGEFQMIYERGQIRYPNENYILWTVE
;
A
#
# COMPACT_ATOMS: atom_id res chain seq x y z
N MET A 1 -27.56 -34.88 31.09
CA MET A 1 -26.84 -33.69 31.58
C MET A 1 -26.20 -33.03 30.38
N PRO A 2 -26.56 -31.79 30.02
CA PRO A 2 -25.85 -31.09 28.96
C PRO A 2 -24.54 -30.55 29.50
N GLU A 3 -23.45 -30.84 28.79
CA GLU A 3 -22.12 -30.29 29.08
C GLU A 3 -22.17 -28.77 28.96
N LEU A 4 -21.75 -28.10 30.06
CA LEU A 4 -21.51 -26.65 30.03
C LEU A 4 -20.27 -26.42 29.17
N PHE A 5 -20.45 -25.68 28.04
CA PHE A 5 -19.33 -25.10 27.33
C PHE A 5 -18.74 -23.96 28.19
N ASP A 6 -17.49 -24.10 28.57
CA ASP A 6 -16.74 -22.99 29.13
C ASP A 6 -16.63 -21.87 28.09
N PRO A 7 -16.90 -20.62 28.47
CA PRO A 7 -16.74 -19.50 27.53
C PRO A 7 -15.26 -19.36 27.16
N VAL A 8 -15.00 -19.36 25.85
CA VAL A 8 -13.68 -19.00 25.31
C VAL A 8 -13.32 -17.60 25.83
N PRO A 9 -12.15 -17.39 26.43
CA PRO A 9 -11.77 -16.07 26.90
C PRO A 9 -11.72 -15.11 25.71
N VAL A 10 -12.49 -14.04 25.78
CA VAL A 10 -12.40 -12.90 24.87
C VAL A 10 -11.04 -12.28 25.11
N VAL A 11 -10.14 -12.42 24.16
CA VAL A 11 -8.87 -11.68 24.15
C VAL A 11 -9.25 -10.22 23.97
N MET A 12 -9.20 -9.46 25.05
CA MET A 12 -9.30 -8.00 24.98
C MET A 12 -8.05 -7.50 24.28
N HIS A 13 -8.21 -7.00 23.06
CA HIS A 13 -7.14 -6.25 22.40
C HIS A 13 -6.88 -5.00 23.25
N GLU A 14 -5.65 -4.83 23.72
CA GLU A 14 -5.24 -3.58 24.34
C GLU A 14 -5.32 -2.50 23.26
N GLU A 15 -6.29 -1.59 23.39
CA GLU A 15 -6.32 -0.38 22.61
C GLU A 15 -5.03 0.40 22.92
N LEU A 16 -4.24 0.73 21.90
CA LEU A 16 -3.09 1.61 22.05
C LEU A 16 -3.57 2.91 22.72
N SER A 17 -2.88 3.34 23.77
CA SER A 17 -3.22 4.58 24.48
C SER A 17 -3.12 5.78 23.53
N GLU A 18 -3.88 6.87 23.81
CA GLU A 18 -3.76 8.12 23.04
C GLU A 18 -2.32 8.65 22.94
N SER A 19 -1.49 8.38 23.97
CA SER A 19 -0.07 8.74 23.98
C SER A 19 0.77 7.86 23.03
N GLU A 20 0.43 6.59 22.86
CA GLU A 20 1.08 5.70 21.91
C GLU A 20 0.64 6.00 20.48
N ASN A 21 -0.63 6.34 20.27
CA ASN A 21 -1.12 6.86 18.99
C ASN A 21 -0.47 8.19 18.61
N LYS A 22 -0.24 9.08 19.57
CA LYS A 22 0.42 10.38 19.36
C LYS A 22 1.94 10.27 19.16
N ALA A 23 2.59 9.24 19.72
CA ALA A 23 3.99 8.91 19.47
C ALA A 23 4.24 8.31 18.06
N TRP A 24 3.17 7.85 17.40
CA TRP A 24 3.18 7.44 16.00
C TRP A 24 3.19 8.63 15.05
N LEU A 25 2.38 9.63 15.35
CA LEU A 25 2.33 10.91 14.65
C LEU A 25 3.44 11.75 15.28
N GLY A 26 4.67 11.62 14.80
CA GLY A 26 5.77 12.49 15.24
C GLY A 26 5.34 13.96 15.18
N ASP A 27 5.97 14.81 15.98
CA ASP A 27 5.70 16.25 16.00
C ASP A 27 6.30 16.88 14.71
N TYR A 28 5.58 16.74 13.60
CA TYR A 28 6.01 17.13 12.24
C TYR A 28 5.63 18.56 11.87
N SER A 29 5.21 19.39 12.83
CA SER A 29 4.52 20.66 12.57
C SER A 29 5.30 21.69 11.75
N ASP A 30 6.64 21.57 11.61
CA ASP A 30 7.45 22.56 10.88
C ASP A 30 8.50 21.97 9.91
N ASP A 31 8.60 20.62 9.78
CA ASP A 31 9.59 20.00 8.89
C ASP A 31 9.06 19.89 7.47
N THR A 32 9.65 20.61 6.54
CA THR A 32 9.34 20.57 5.10
C THR A 32 10.31 19.69 4.30
N THR A 33 11.21 18.98 4.97
CA THR A 33 12.18 18.09 4.31
C THR A 33 11.46 16.93 3.64
N PRO A 34 11.66 16.68 2.35
CA PRO A 34 11.09 15.52 1.68
C PRO A 34 11.93 14.26 1.98
N TYR A 35 11.29 13.24 2.53
CA TYR A 35 11.93 11.95 2.83
C TYR A 35 10.88 10.86 3.02
N THR A 36 11.32 9.62 3.09
CA THR A 36 10.47 8.50 3.53
C THR A 36 10.94 8.02 4.90
N GLU A 37 10.03 8.09 5.87
CA GLU A 37 10.24 7.48 7.18
C GLU A 37 10.11 5.97 7.07
N HIS A 38 11.00 5.23 7.72
CA HIS A 38 10.95 3.79 7.80
C HIS A 38 10.81 3.35 9.27
N ILE A 39 9.73 2.67 9.58
CA ILE A 39 9.40 2.19 10.93
C ILE A 39 9.24 0.68 10.90
N ARG A 40 9.72 -0.01 11.93
CA ARG A 40 9.49 -1.44 12.13
C ARG A 40 8.53 -1.68 13.28
N ARG A 41 7.57 -2.60 13.08
CA ARG A 41 6.63 -3.05 14.10
C ARG A 41 6.45 -4.55 13.98
N THR A 42 6.16 -5.18 15.13
CA THR A 42 5.74 -6.59 15.18
C THR A 42 4.29 -6.63 15.62
N ILE A 43 3.42 -7.15 14.76
CA ILE A 43 1.99 -7.30 15.00
C ILE A 43 1.64 -8.78 14.76
N ASN A 44 1.03 -9.46 15.73
CA ASN A 44 0.68 -10.88 15.63
C ASN A 44 1.86 -11.76 15.22
N ASP A 45 3.03 -11.54 15.81
CA ASP A 45 4.29 -12.22 15.46
C ASP A 45 4.77 -11.99 14.02
N ILE A 46 4.16 -11.07 13.27
CA ILE A 46 4.58 -10.66 11.93
C ILE A 46 5.40 -9.37 12.03
N ASN A 47 6.64 -9.41 11.57
CA ASN A 47 7.46 -8.22 11.44
C ASN A 47 7.02 -7.43 10.21
N LEU A 48 6.69 -6.17 10.41
CA LEU A 48 6.24 -5.23 9.39
C LEU A 48 7.24 -4.10 9.23
N ASP A 49 7.66 -3.85 7.99
CA ASP A 49 8.31 -2.62 7.56
C ASP A 49 7.25 -1.64 7.07
N ILE A 50 7.25 -0.43 7.61
CA ILE A 50 6.28 0.62 7.33
C ILE A 50 7.04 1.82 6.76
N TYR A 51 6.61 2.28 5.59
CA TYR A 51 7.21 3.40 4.88
C TYR A 51 6.19 4.52 4.75
N ILE A 52 6.53 5.71 5.25
CA ILE A 52 5.66 6.90 5.25
C ILE A 52 6.38 8.01 4.47
N PRO A 53 5.97 8.30 3.23
CA PRO A 53 6.53 9.41 2.46
C PRO A 53 6.05 10.75 2.99
N HIS A 54 6.98 11.68 3.25
CA HIS A 54 6.72 13.02 3.74
C HIS A 54 7.11 14.08 2.71
N ASN A 55 6.31 15.15 2.61
CA ASN A 55 6.60 16.36 1.85
C ASN A 55 6.92 16.12 0.37
N ALA A 56 6.22 15.18 -0.26
CA ALA A 56 6.37 14.82 -1.66
C ALA A 56 5.02 14.51 -2.30
N ARG A 57 4.95 14.57 -3.62
CA ARG A 57 3.73 14.36 -4.39
C ARG A 57 3.62 12.93 -4.92
N PRO A 58 2.49 12.25 -4.66
CA PRO A 58 2.21 10.93 -5.21
C PRO A 58 1.88 10.98 -6.69
N SER A 59 2.29 9.95 -7.43
CA SER A 59 1.96 9.76 -8.84
C SER A 59 2.10 8.30 -9.25
N LEU A 60 1.65 7.94 -10.45
CA LEU A 60 1.96 6.64 -11.06
C LEU A 60 2.93 6.81 -12.22
N LEU A 61 3.78 5.82 -12.40
CA LEU A 61 4.72 5.71 -13.51
C LEU A 61 4.50 4.37 -14.23
N LEU A 62 4.53 4.40 -15.56
CA LEU A 62 4.65 3.20 -16.39
C LEU A 62 6.12 3.00 -16.75
N GLY A 63 6.64 1.82 -16.48
CA GLY A 63 8.07 1.51 -16.57
C GLY A 63 8.80 1.65 -15.23
N VAL A 64 10.06 1.23 -15.21
CA VAL A 64 10.88 1.19 -14.00
C VAL A 64 11.38 2.58 -13.66
N PRO A 65 11.17 3.05 -12.42
CA PRO A 65 11.73 4.33 -11.97
C PRO A 65 13.27 4.27 -11.96
N ASP A 66 13.90 5.39 -12.32
CA ASP A 66 15.35 5.54 -12.25
C ASP A 66 15.78 5.77 -10.79
N PRO A 67 16.53 4.86 -10.16
CA PRO A 67 16.97 5.01 -8.77
C PRO A 67 17.99 6.15 -8.61
N SER A 68 18.61 6.64 -9.69
CA SER A 68 19.51 7.79 -9.66
C SER A 68 18.77 9.14 -9.65
N ASP A 69 17.47 9.17 -9.94
CA ASP A 69 16.66 10.39 -9.83
C ASP A 69 16.44 10.74 -8.34
N SER A 70 17.19 11.73 -7.85
CA SER A 70 17.12 12.15 -6.45
C SER A 70 15.78 12.78 -6.05
N ARG A 71 14.93 13.14 -7.01
CA ARG A 71 13.58 13.65 -6.72
C ARG A 71 12.63 12.56 -6.26
N ILE A 72 12.91 11.29 -6.57
CA ILE A 72 12.07 10.17 -6.11
C ILE A 72 12.49 9.81 -4.69
N ILE A 73 11.62 10.09 -3.73
CA ILE A 73 11.85 9.72 -2.32
C ILE A 73 11.25 8.38 -1.94
N PHE A 74 10.29 7.88 -2.72
CA PHE A 74 9.72 6.54 -2.56
C PHE A 74 9.26 5.99 -3.90
N ALA A 75 9.49 4.71 -4.14
CA ALA A 75 8.98 3.98 -5.29
C ALA A 75 8.65 2.54 -4.93
N ASN A 76 7.50 2.06 -5.34
CA ASN A 76 7.14 0.64 -5.24
C ASN A 76 6.24 0.23 -6.40
N GLN A 77 6.39 -1.02 -6.86
CA GLN A 77 5.53 -1.56 -7.90
C GLN A 77 4.06 -1.60 -7.42
N ALA A 78 3.12 -1.17 -8.26
CA ALA A 78 1.72 -0.94 -7.86
C ALA A 78 0.79 -2.08 -8.30
N ALA A 79 0.23 -2.02 -9.51
CA ALA A 79 -0.74 -2.98 -9.98
C ALA A 79 -0.10 -4.19 -10.68
N ASP A 80 -0.75 -5.36 -10.58
CA ASP A 80 -0.33 -6.58 -11.28
C ASP A 80 -0.33 -6.40 -12.79
N VAL A 81 0.64 -7.02 -13.42
CA VAL A 81 0.71 -7.21 -14.86
C VAL A 81 0.56 -8.70 -15.16
N ARG A 82 -0.28 -9.03 -16.12
CA ARG A 82 -0.51 -10.42 -16.55
C ARG A 82 0.72 -10.98 -17.27
N ALA A 83 1.21 -12.12 -16.82
CA ALA A 83 2.39 -12.74 -17.38
C ALA A 83 2.16 -13.29 -18.83
N ASP A 84 0.89 -13.61 -19.18
CA ASP A 84 0.52 -14.19 -20.46
C ASP A 84 0.49 -13.17 -21.62
N ASN A 85 0.20 -11.90 -21.31
CA ASN A 85 0.02 -10.87 -22.35
C ASN A 85 0.55 -9.48 -22.01
N GLY A 86 1.13 -9.32 -20.82
CA GLY A 86 1.70 -8.04 -20.36
C GLY A 86 0.69 -6.93 -20.11
N LYS A 87 -0.62 -7.22 -20.06
CA LYS A 87 -1.65 -6.22 -19.78
C LYS A 87 -1.78 -5.97 -18.27
N ILE A 88 -2.04 -4.73 -17.89
CA ILE A 88 -2.35 -4.37 -16.49
C ILE A 88 -3.64 -5.08 -16.08
N ASN A 89 -3.62 -5.69 -14.90
CA ASN A 89 -4.74 -6.47 -14.36
C ASN A 89 -5.59 -5.60 -13.43
N GLY A 90 -6.69 -5.08 -13.94
CA GLY A 90 -7.60 -4.17 -13.25
C GLY A 90 -7.66 -2.81 -13.94
N ALA A 91 -8.64 -1.98 -13.55
CA ALA A 91 -8.75 -0.63 -14.08
C ALA A 91 -7.51 0.20 -13.73
N TYR A 92 -7.06 1.03 -14.66
CA TYR A 92 -5.84 1.83 -14.52
C TYR A 92 -5.92 3.13 -15.32
N VAL A 93 -5.62 4.25 -14.66
CA VAL A 93 -5.52 5.59 -15.28
C VAL A 93 -4.13 6.15 -14.99
N LEU A 94 -3.46 6.64 -16.03
CA LEU A 94 -2.15 7.29 -15.96
C LEU A 94 -2.26 8.74 -16.44
N ALA A 95 -2.13 9.70 -15.52
CA ALA A 95 -2.22 11.13 -15.82
C ALA A 95 -3.43 11.48 -16.72
N GLY A 96 -4.62 11.05 -16.30
CA GLY A 96 -5.87 11.26 -17.02
C GLY A 96 -6.11 10.32 -18.21
N LYS A 97 -5.16 9.43 -18.54
CA LYS A 97 -5.31 8.49 -19.65
C LYS A 97 -5.69 7.08 -19.14
N PRO A 98 -6.89 6.57 -19.43
CA PRO A 98 -7.25 5.21 -19.12
C PRO A 98 -6.43 4.22 -19.96
N LEU A 99 -5.81 3.24 -19.28
CA LEU A 99 -5.02 2.18 -19.91
C LEU A 99 -5.64 0.79 -19.76
N ALA A 100 -6.49 0.59 -18.74
CA ALA A 100 -7.21 -0.65 -18.49
C ALA A 100 -8.54 -0.37 -17.76
N TRP A 101 -9.52 -1.29 -17.90
CA TRP A 101 -10.90 -1.12 -17.40
C TRP A 101 -11.41 -2.31 -16.57
N GLY A 102 -10.57 -3.22 -16.15
CA GLY A 102 -10.99 -4.43 -15.42
C GLY A 102 -11.58 -4.12 -14.04
N LEU A 103 -12.71 -4.75 -13.69
CA LEU A 103 -13.42 -4.58 -12.41
C LEU A 103 -13.28 -5.78 -11.47
N SER A 104 -12.44 -6.75 -11.79
CA SER A 104 -12.31 -8.00 -11.01
C SER A 104 -11.77 -7.84 -9.59
N LYS A 105 -11.14 -6.70 -9.29
CA LYS A 105 -10.57 -6.39 -7.98
C LYS A 105 -11.30 -5.20 -7.38
N LYS A 106 -11.67 -5.28 -6.09
CA LYS A 106 -12.49 -4.27 -5.42
C LYS A 106 -11.68 -3.15 -4.78
N GLY A 107 -10.44 -3.43 -4.37
CA GLY A 107 -9.53 -2.41 -3.85
C GLY A 107 -9.14 -1.43 -4.96
N TYR A 108 -9.06 -0.15 -4.61
CA TYR A 108 -8.57 0.88 -5.53
C TYR A 108 -7.69 1.90 -4.81
N VAL A 109 -6.83 2.53 -5.58
CA VAL A 109 -6.07 3.71 -5.18
C VAL A 109 -6.27 4.76 -6.25
N ALA A 110 -6.60 5.98 -5.82
CA ALA A 110 -6.70 7.14 -6.68
C ALA A 110 -5.73 8.22 -6.21
N VAL A 111 -5.13 8.95 -7.14
CA VAL A 111 -4.36 10.17 -6.85
C VAL A 111 -4.96 11.29 -7.68
N ILE A 112 -5.59 12.25 -7.01
CA ILE A 112 -6.28 13.37 -7.64
C ILE A 112 -5.87 14.64 -6.89
N ASP A 113 -5.40 15.64 -7.62
CA ASP A 113 -4.92 16.92 -7.06
C ASP A 113 -3.83 16.76 -5.97
N GLY A 114 -3.03 15.67 -6.06
CA GLY A 114 -1.99 15.35 -5.09
C GLY A 114 -2.47 14.58 -3.85
N GLU A 115 -3.77 14.36 -3.73
CA GLU A 115 -4.38 13.60 -2.63
C GLU A 115 -4.49 12.11 -3.00
N VAL A 116 -4.07 11.23 -2.08
CA VAL A 116 -4.22 9.77 -2.22
C VAL A 116 -5.51 9.33 -1.54
N THR A 117 -6.32 8.58 -2.25
CA THR A 117 -7.48 7.86 -1.69
C THR A 117 -7.24 6.36 -1.81
N VAL A 118 -7.29 5.64 -0.70
CA VAL A 118 -7.29 4.17 -0.64
C VAL A 118 -8.69 3.72 -0.28
N GLY A 119 -9.30 2.84 -1.07
CA GLY A 119 -10.67 2.42 -0.80
C GLY A 119 -11.05 1.08 -1.40
N VAL A 120 -12.27 0.65 -1.06
CA VAL A 120 -12.86 -0.60 -1.52
C VAL A 120 -14.24 -0.32 -2.10
N ALA A 121 -14.49 -0.69 -3.35
CA ALA A 121 -15.79 -0.56 -4.00
C ALA A 121 -15.88 -1.45 -5.25
N ASP A 122 -17.07 -1.95 -5.54
CA ASP A 122 -17.34 -2.64 -6.81
C ASP A 122 -17.18 -1.69 -8.00
N ASN A 123 -17.64 -0.46 -7.83
CA ASN A 123 -17.44 0.65 -8.76
C ASN A 123 -17.04 1.91 -7.99
N SER A 124 -16.10 2.68 -8.51
CA SER A 124 -15.64 3.92 -7.89
C SER A 124 -15.71 5.07 -8.90
N PRO A 125 -16.37 6.20 -8.57
CA PRO A 125 -16.42 7.39 -9.43
C PRO A 125 -15.04 8.05 -9.57
N LEU A 126 -14.05 7.64 -8.78
CA LEU A 126 -12.69 8.20 -8.84
C LEU A 126 -11.92 7.75 -10.09
N PHE A 127 -12.36 6.67 -10.76
CA PHE A 127 -11.81 6.30 -12.08
C PHE A 127 -12.12 7.37 -13.13
N GLU A 128 -13.38 7.78 -13.23
CA GLU A 128 -13.82 8.84 -14.14
C GLU A 128 -13.21 10.17 -13.72
N LYS A 129 -13.23 10.49 -12.43
CA LYS A 129 -12.65 11.75 -11.92
C LYS A 129 -11.15 11.83 -12.22
N ALA A 130 -10.36 10.77 -12.00
CA ALA A 130 -8.94 10.73 -12.33
C ALA A 130 -8.70 10.92 -13.84
N THR A 131 -9.59 10.35 -14.69
CA THR A 131 -9.53 10.53 -16.15
C THR A 131 -9.80 11.99 -16.56
N GLU A 132 -10.76 12.64 -15.95
CA GLU A 132 -11.18 14.00 -16.28
C GLU A 132 -10.21 15.07 -15.76
N THR A 133 -9.58 14.84 -14.59
CA THR A 133 -8.72 15.84 -13.94
C THR A 133 -7.23 15.64 -14.18
N GLY A 134 -6.83 14.67 -15.02
CA GLY A 134 -5.41 14.37 -15.22
C GLY A 134 -4.78 13.57 -14.07
N GLY A 135 -5.59 12.95 -13.23
CA GLY A 135 -5.15 12.16 -12.08
C GLY A 135 -4.72 10.73 -12.43
N TYR A 136 -4.57 9.93 -11.39
CA TYR A 136 -4.12 8.55 -11.48
C TYR A 136 -5.10 7.63 -10.74
N PHE A 137 -5.20 6.37 -11.19
CA PHE A 137 -6.06 5.37 -10.57
C PHE A 137 -5.54 3.96 -10.88
N PHE A 138 -5.62 3.05 -9.92
CA PHE A 138 -5.47 1.62 -10.18
C PHE A 138 -6.32 0.76 -9.26
N ARG A 139 -6.62 -0.46 -9.71
CA ARG A 139 -7.30 -1.49 -8.91
C ARG A 139 -6.36 -2.62 -8.53
N GLN A 140 -6.58 -3.16 -7.31
CA GLN A 140 -5.89 -4.32 -6.79
C GLN A 140 -6.76 -5.04 -5.73
N TYR A 141 -6.27 -6.12 -5.13
CA TYR A 141 -6.96 -6.79 -4.04
C TYR A 141 -7.17 -5.83 -2.86
N ALA A 142 -8.41 -5.76 -2.35
CA ALA A 142 -8.70 -5.12 -1.07
C ALA A 142 -8.20 -6.03 0.06
N LEU A 143 -7.56 -5.47 1.08
CA LEU A 143 -7.11 -6.21 2.27
C LEU A 143 -7.87 -5.77 3.52
N VAL A 144 -8.12 -4.48 3.66
CA VAL A 144 -8.90 -3.89 4.75
C VAL A 144 -9.90 -2.89 4.17
N ASP A 145 -11.13 -2.92 4.64
CA ASP A 145 -12.22 -2.01 4.28
C ASP A 145 -12.85 -1.43 5.55
N ASN A 146 -12.67 -0.14 5.81
CA ASN A 146 -13.14 0.54 7.02
C ASN A 146 -12.78 -0.21 8.33
N GLY A 147 -11.52 -0.60 8.47
CA GLY A 147 -11.02 -1.33 9.63
C GLY A 147 -11.40 -2.80 9.70
N VAL A 148 -12.06 -3.34 8.66
CA VAL A 148 -12.50 -4.73 8.60
C VAL A 148 -11.69 -5.51 7.57
N LEU A 149 -11.20 -6.68 7.97
CA LEU A 149 -10.48 -7.60 7.11
C LEU A 149 -11.33 -8.03 5.90
N VAL A 150 -10.73 -7.97 4.70
CA VAL A 150 -11.32 -8.47 3.46
C VAL A 150 -10.68 -9.81 3.07
N GLU A 151 -11.49 -10.86 3.02
CA GLU A 151 -11.03 -12.19 2.60
C GLU A 151 -10.71 -12.25 1.10
N ASN A 152 -9.59 -12.87 0.78
CA ASN A 152 -9.14 -13.06 -0.59
C ASN A 152 -8.98 -14.54 -0.96
N ALA A 153 -9.25 -14.88 -2.22
CA ALA A 153 -9.21 -16.25 -2.70
C ALA A 153 -7.80 -16.89 -2.74
N PRO A 154 -6.70 -16.18 -3.11
CA PRO A 154 -5.38 -16.80 -3.12
C PRO A 154 -4.92 -17.22 -1.71
N LYS A 155 -4.51 -18.49 -1.56
CA LYS A 155 -4.10 -19.07 -0.26
C LYS A 155 -2.58 -19.26 -0.12
N ASN A 156 -1.81 -18.89 -1.13
CA ASN A 156 -0.35 -18.98 -1.09
C ASN A 156 0.26 -17.97 -0.10
N LYS A 157 1.37 -18.36 0.54
CA LYS A 157 2.18 -17.46 1.34
C LYS A 157 3.25 -16.77 0.47
N ALA A 158 3.39 -15.47 0.62
CA ALA A 158 4.40 -14.64 -0.03
C ALA A 158 4.71 -13.43 0.84
N VAL A 159 5.84 -12.77 0.62
CA VAL A 159 6.04 -11.42 1.15
C VAL A 159 4.90 -10.55 0.62
N ARG A 160 4.23 -9.85 1.52
CA ARG A 160 3.06 -9.02 1.20
C ARG A 160 3.40 -7.54 1.31
N LYS A 161 2.79 -6.75 0.44
CA LYS A 161 2.84 -5.28 0.51
C LYS A 161 1.44 -4.72 0.32
N ALA A 162 1.17 -3.61 0.98
CA ALA A 162 -0.07 -2.87 0.82
C ALA A 162 0.20 -1.37 0.91
N ILE A 163 -0.59 -0.58 0.17
CA ILE A 163 -0.78 0.82 0.46
C ILE A 163 -1.97 0.95 1.39
N CYS A 164 -1.80 1.72 2.44
CA CYS A 164 -2.72 1.83 3.56
C CYS A 164 -3.06 3.28 3.83
N ASP A 165 -4.30 3.51 4.22
CA ASP A 165 -4.76 4.73 4.87
C ASP A 165 -5.02 4.41 6.35
N ARG A 166 -4.43 5.19 7.25
CA ARG A 166 -4.64 5.13 8.69
C ARG A 166 -4.92 6.53 9.21
N ALA A 167 -6.16 6.81 9.50
CA ALA A 167 -6.60 8.13 9.98
C ALA A 167 -6.14 9.30 9.06
N GLY A 168 -6.11 9.07 7.74
CA GLY A 168 -5.66 10.05 6.73
C GLY A 168 -4.15 10.04 6.47
N GLU A 169 -3.36 9.26 7.20
CA GLU A 169 -1.93 9.05 6.89
C GLU A 169 -1.75 7.92 5.90
N ILE A 170 -1.10 8.21 4.78
CA ILE A 170 -0.82 7.23 3.73
C ILE A 170 0.53 6.60 3.96
N MET A 171 0.56 5.26 4.04
CA MET A 171 1.77 4.48 4.24
C MET A 171 1.81 3.26 3.33
N VAL A 172 3.00 2.74 3.08
CA VAL A 172 3.20 1.42 2.48
C VAL A 172 3.72 0.46 3.54
N VAL A 173 3.04 -0.66 3.73
CA VAL A 173 3.39 -1.68 4.72
C VAL A 173 3.83 -2.95 4.00
N MET A 174 4.93 -3.55 4.46
CA MET A 174 5.47 -4.79 3.92
C MET A 174 5.73 -5.80 5.04
N SER A 175 5.39 -7.08 4.83
CA SER A 175 5.82 -8.15 5.73
C SER A 175 7.27 -8.57 5.43
N GLU A 176 8.11 -8.79 6.46
CA GLU A 176 9.45 -9.36 6.29
C GLU A 176 9.38 -10.84 5.89
N SER A 177 8.43 -11.58 6.46
CA SER A 177 8.19 -13.00 6.19
C SER A 177 7.11 -13.22 5.13
N LYS A 178 7.02 -14.48 4.66
CA LYS A 178 5.96 -14.90 3.74
C LYS A 178 4.67 -15.13 4.50
N GLU A 179 3.64 -14.35 4.21
CA GLU A 179 2.34 -14.40 4.87
C GLU A 179 1.21 -14.75 3.90
N SER A 180 0.12 -15.32 4.44
CA SER A 180 -1.14 -15.42 3.71
C SER A 180 -1.75 -14.02 3.53
N PHE A 181 -2.73 -13.88 2.63
CA PHE A 181 -3.50 -12.64 2.57
C PHE A 181 -4.26 -12.39 3.88
N HIS A 182 -4.81 -13.45 4.48
CA HIS A 182 -5.56 -13.35 5.73
C HIS A 182 -4.67 -12.86 6.88
N ASP A 183 -3.54 -13.53 7.16
CA ASP A 183 -2.66 -13.18 8.28
C ASP A 183 -2.11 -11.75 8.13
N PHE A 184 -1.71 -11.38 6.93
CA PHE A 184 -1.23 -10.03 6.65
C PHE A 184 -2.33 -8.97 6.78
N ALA A 185 -3.54 -9.22 6.26
CA ALA A 185 -4.68 -8.31 6.39
C ALA A 185 -5.11 -8.17 7.85
N GLN A 186 -5.09 -9.26 8.65
CA GLN A 186 -5.36 -9.19 10.07
C GLN A 186 -4.33 -8.33 10.81
N ALA A 187 -3.04 -8.48 10.50
CA ALA A 187 -2.00 -7.62 11.07
C ALA A 187 -2.21 -6.14 10.74
N LEU A 188 -2.72 -5.81 9.54
CA LEU A 188 -3.07 -4.43 9.17
C LEU A 188 -4.27 -3.90 9.95
N VAL A 189 -5.30 -4.74 10.19
CA VAL A 189 -6.45 -4.37 11.05
C VAL A 189 -5.96 -4.08 12.47
N ASP A 190 -5.12 -4.95 13.03
CA ASP A 190 -4.60 -4.80 14.40
C ASP A 190 -3.58 -3.63 14.50
N LEU A 191 -3.00 -3.21 13.37
CA LEU A 191 -2.25 -1.96 13.21
C LEU A 191 -3.17 -0.72 13.13
N GLN A 192 -4.49 -0.91 13.20
CA GLN A 192 -5.51 0.15 13.10
C GLN A 192 -5.55 0.85 11.73
N VAL A 193 -5.29 0.12 10.66
CA VAL A 193 -5.45 0.61 9.29
C VAL A 193 -6.94 0.68 8.94
N ASP A 194 -7.39 1.80 8.40
CA ASP A 194 -8.77 2.00 7.97
C ASP A 194 -9.03 1.31 6.62
N ASN A 195 -8.16 1.57 5.64
CA ASN A 195 -8.26 0.95 4.31
C ASN A 195 -6.89 0.47 3.83
N ALA A 196 -6.85 -0.71 3.21
CA ALA A 196 -5.62 -1.25 2.64
C ALA A 196 -5.87 -1.94 1.30
N VAL A 197 -5.02 -1.63 0.35
CA VAL A 197 -5.00 -2.21 -0.99
C VAL A 197 -3.65 -2.84 -1.26
N TYR A 198 -3.66 -4.09 -1.74
CA TYR A 198 -2.45 -4.85 -2.06
C TYR A 198 -1.59 -4.15 -3.12
N LEU A 199 -0.29 -4.20 -2.95
CA LEU A 199 0.69 -3.84 -3.97
C LEU A 199 1.44 -5.09 -4.42
N VAL A 200 1.96 -5.10 -5.65
CA VAL A 200 2.79 -6.20 -6.11
C VAL A 200 3.97 -6.39 -5.15
N ALA A 201 4.14 -7.61 -4.67
CA ALA A 201 5.10 -7.97 -3.64
C ALA A 201 6.04 -9.11 -4.09
N SER A 202 6.80 -9.68 -3.17
CA SER A 202 7.79 -10.74 -3.36
C SER A 202 9.01 -10.28 -4.16
N ILE A 203 8.95 -10.35 -5.48
CA ILE A 203 10.07 -9.99 -6.39
C ILE A 203 9.94 -8.58 -6.95
N SER A 204 8.99 -7.79 -6.46
CA SER A 204 8.74 -6.45 -6.96
C SER A 204 9.81 -5.46 -6.51
N HIS A 205 10.23 -4.61 -7.44
CA HIS A 205 11.21 -3.56 -7.17
C HIS A 205 10.61 -2.45 -6.29
N GLY A 206 11.43 -1.91 -5.38
CA GLY A 206 11.07 -0.76 -4.55
C GLY A 206 12.29 -0.17 -3.87
N PHE A 207 12.27 1.13 -3.65
CA PHE A 207 13.31 1.87 -2.95
C PHE A 207 12.76 3.12 -2.29
N TYR A 208 13.52 3.69 -1.38
CA TYR A 208 13.21 4.98 -0.76
C TYR A 208 14.47 5.79 -0.46
N ARG A 209 14.27 7.06 -0.12
CA ARG A 209 15.31 7.92 0.46
C ARG A 209 14.90 8.29 1.86
N ASP A 210 15.82 8.08 2.79
CA ASP A 210 15.64 8.42 4.18
C ASP A 210 15.78 9.93 4.43
N ARG A 211 15.70 10.34 5.70
CA ARG A 211 15.76 11.74 6.10
C ARG A 211 17.09 12.45 5.74
N ASP A 212 18.16 11.70 5.65
CA ASP A 212 19.47 12.22 5.24
C ASP A 212 19.64 12.24 3.71
N GLY A 213 18.60 11.82 2.97
CA GLY A 213 18.59 11.70 1.51
C GLY A 213 19.30 10.46 0.98
N GLU A 214 19.73 9.57 1.88
CA GLU A 214 20.43 8.35 1.51
C GLU A 214 19.48 7.34 0.85
N PHE A 215 19.98 6.75 -0.24
CA PHE A 215 19.23 5.74 -0.99
C PHE A 215 19.17 4.41 -0.25
N GLN A 216 17.97 3.87 -0.11
CA GLN A 216 17.70 2.60 0.54
C GLN A 216 16.90 1.69 -0.39
N MET A 217 17.40 0.47 -0.63
CA MET A 217 16.69 -0.53 -1.42
C MET A 217 15.71 -1.30 -0.54
N ILE A 218 14.42 -1.27 -0.87
CA ILE A 218 13.41 -2.12 -0.22
C ILE A 218 13.50 -3.54 -0.75
N TYR A 219 13.54 -3.67 -2.07
CA TYR A 219 13.71 -4.95 -2.75
C TYR A 219 14.36 -4.73 -4.11
N GLU A 220 15.38 -5.54 -4.38
CA GLU A 220 16.09 -5.47 -5.65
C GLU A 220 15.23 -6.04 -6.78
N ARG A 221 15.29 -5.40 -7.92
CA ARG A 221 14.57 -5.83 -9.10
C ARG A 221 15.05 -7.20 -9.58
N GLY A 222 14.11 -8.14 -9.73
CA GLY A 222 14.35 -9.41 -10.39
C GLY A 222 14.70 -9.25 -11.89
N GLN A 223 15.23 -10.32 -12.50
CA GLN A 223 15.59 -10.32 -13.93
C GLN A 223 14.38 -10.31 -14.88
N ILE A 224 13.23 -10.80 -14.41
CA ILE A 224 12.00 -10.88 -15.22
C ILE A 224 11.44 -9.47 -15.41
N ARG A 225 11.23 -9.08 -16.66
CA ARG A 225 10.64 -7.80 -17.05
C ARG A 225 9.31 -8.06 -17.74
N TYR A 226 8.27 -7.39 -17.25
CA TYR A 226 6.96 -7.42 -17.90
C TYR A 226 6.72 -6.09 -18.62
N PRO A 227 6.15 -6.09 -19.84
CA PRO A 227 5.63 -4.87 -20.42
C PRO A 227 4.56 -4.29 -19.48
N ASN A 228 4.49 -2.96 -19.40
CA ASN A 228 3.54 -2.25 -18.53
C ASN A 228 3.73 -2.49 -17.02
N GLU A 229 4.93 -2.86 -16.56
CA GLU A 229 5.27 -2.70 -15.15
C GLU A 229 4.95 -1.26 -14.74
N ASN A 230 4.34 -1.09 -13.58
CA ASN A 230 3.88 0.22 -13.13
C ASN A 230 4.19 0.40 -11.66
N TYR A 231 4.42 1.64 -11.28
CA TYR A 231 4.90 2.01 -9.95
C TYR A 231 4.08 3.15 -9.39
N ILE A 232 3.88 3.13 -8.07
CA ILE A 232 3.48 4.30 -7.32
C ILE A 232 4.75 4.97 -6.79
N LEU A 233 4.82 6.30 -6.96
CA LEU A 233 5.96 7.13 -6.62
C LEU A 233 5.55 8.27 -5.71
N TRP A 234 6.48 8.73 -4.88
CA TRP A 234 6.45 10.05 -4.25
C TRP A 234 7.67 10.83 -4.70
N THR A 235 7.43 12.00 -5.31
CA THR A 235 8.47 12.83 -5.91
C THR A 235 8.42 14.25 -5.36
N VAL A 236 9.58 14.87 -5.24
CA VAL A 236 9.72 16.32 -5.03
C VAL A 236 9.73 17.06 -6.36
N GLU A 237 9.23 18.29 -6.35
CA GLU A 237 9.22 19.17 -7.52
C GLU A 237 10.60 19.70 -7.88
#